data_fdc8016fcdb518100d4a28709e5f882b
#
_entry.id   fdc8016fcdb518100d4a28709e5f882b
#
_cell.length_a   1.000
_cell.length_b   1.000
_cell.length_c   1.000
_cell.angle_alpha   90.00
_cell.angle_beta   90.00
_cell.angle_gamma   90.00
#
_symmetry.space_group_name_H-M   'P 1'
#
loop_
_entity.id
_entity.type
_entity.pdbx_description
1 polymer ?
#
loop_
_entity_poly.entity_id
_entity_poly.type
_entity_poly.pdbx_seq_one_letter_code
_entity_poly.pdbx_strand_id
1 'polypeptide(L)'
;MENNIWSENIQGILNLDLSREIRFRDDRKDLFLNLLGLKEGMTILDTGCGPGAITRKLSSWLGNKTKIIGIDRDTTFINYANGKAKKQSIYNISYLEGDALKLPLEDNSVDACISHTVIEHVPNKEFLLEQKRVCKSKGRVSVMYCRPDKYIKTEPELLSKQSELEKKLLDKLFKGTDETYKKYDVGKYWPDSIELPKLFDELGFKNIQIDAIAIPMAIDDGRNSYNEKLAMIEAEKKQFLEIIDIGVQRNQNQLSDSEQKQLKQLIVERFDRRVKLSEEGINIWDYTILLLQIVSGMVE
;
A
#
# COMPACT_ATOMS: atom_id res chain seq x y z
N MET A 1 -6.83 18.47 -14.53
CA MET A 1 -5.77 17.89 -13.67
C MET A 1 -5.50 16.50 -14.18
N GLU A 2 -4.25 16.12 -14.31
CA GLU A 2 -3.89 14.76 -14.74
C GLU A 2 -4.30 13.78 -13.64
N ASN A 3 -5.36 13.02 -13.85
CA ASN A 3 -5.98 12.16 -12.82
C ASN A 3 -5.24 10.82 -12.61
N ASN A 4 -4.18 10.51 -13.36
CA ASN A 4 -3.45 9.22 -13.35
C ASN A 4 -1.99 9.36 -12.96
N ILE A 5 -1.64 10.43 -12.24
CA ILE A 5 -0.23 10.75 -11.90
C ILE A 5 0.43 9.60 -11.13
N TRP A 6 -0.31 9.01 -10.21
CA TRP A 6 0.26 8.01 -9.30
C TRP A 6 0.56 6.70 -10.04
N SER A 7 -0.42 6.14 -10.73
CA SER A 7 -0.30 4.88 -11.47
C SER A 7 0.72 4.95 -12.62
N GLU A 8 0.87 6.13 -13.23
CA GLU A 8 1.77 6.31 -14.38
C GLU A 8 3.20 6.69 -14.00
N ASN A 9 3.41 7.39 -12.85
CA ASN A 9 4.71 8.00 -12.55
C ASN A 9 5.31 7.57 -11.21
N ILE A 10 4.52 7.07 -10.26
CA ILE A 10 5.00 6.84 -8.90
C ILE A 10 5.00 5.35 -8.56
N GLN A 11 3.83 4.72 -8.59
CA GLN A 11 3.66 3.34 -8.14
C GLN A 11 2.54 2.66 -8.93
N GLY A 12 2.85 1.52 -9.55
CA GLY A 12 1.90 0.79 -10.38
C GLY A 12 0.84 0.03 -9.61
N ILE A 13 -0.14 -0.46 -10.36
CA ILE A 13 -1.29 -1.20 -9.84
C ILE A 13 -0.85 -2.47 -9.12
N LEU A 14 0.01 -3.28 -9.77
CA LEU A 14 0.43 -4.58 -9.23
C LEU A 14 1.28 -4.42 -7.98
N ASN A 15 2.16 -3.41 -7.97
CA ASN A 15 2.97 -3.10 -6.80
C ASN A 15 2.09 -2.78 -5.59
N LEU A 16 1.10 -1.89 -5.75
CA LEU A 16 0.19 -1.52 -4.67
C LEU A 16 -0.73 -2.68 -4.27
N ASP A 17 -1.32 -3.37 -5.21
CA ASP A 17 -2.28 -4.43 -4.94
C ASP A 17 -1.64 -5.63 -4.24
N LEU A 18 -0.59 -6.20 -4.82
CA LEU A 18 0.07 -7.40 -4.29
C LEU A 18 0.79 -7.14 -2.96
N SER A 19 1.42 -5.97 -2.81
CA SER A 19 2.09 -5.64 -1.54
C SER A 19 1.12 -5.51 -0.37
N ARG A 20 -0.11 -5.01 -0.59
CA ARG A 20 -1.15 -4.92 0.45
C ARG A 20 -1.76 -6.28 0.75
N GLU A 21 -1.96 -7.13 -0.25
CA GLU A 21 -2.39 -8.52 -0.04
C GLU A 21 -1.44 -9.27 0.93
N ILE A 22 -0.12 -9.08 0.77
CA ILE A 22 0.89 -9.69 1.64
C ILE A 22 0.92 -9.05 3.03
N ARG A 23 0.71 -7.74 3.14
CA ARG A 23 0.73 -7.01 4.42
C ARG A 23 -0.48 -7.30 5.29
N PHE A 24 -1.67 -7.32 4.69
CA PHE A 24 -2.95 -7.52 5.37
C PHE A 24 -3.37 -8.99 5.30
N ARG A 25 -2.65 -9.84 6.00
CA ARG A 25 -2.88 -11.29 6.04
C ARG A 25 -4.14 -11.64 6.83
N ASP A 26 -4.84 -12.68 6.37
CA ASP A 26 -6.09 -13.14 6.99
C ASP A 26 -5.88 -13.74 8.39
N ASP A 27 -4.71 -14.33 8.67
CA ASP A 27 -4.32 -14.83 9.99
C ASP A 27 -4.14 -13.72 11.05
N ARG A 28 -4.14 -12.45 10.63
CA ARG A 28 -4.04 -11.26 11.50
C ARG A 28 -5.27 -10.37 11.46
N LYS A 29 -6.36 -10.81 10.83
CA LYS A 29 -7.56 -10.00 10.65
C LYS A 29 -8.08 -9.40 11.96
N ASP A 30 -8.17 -10.21 13.01
CA ASP A 30 -8.72 -9.77 14.30
C ASP A 30 -7.87 -8.67 14.95
N LEU A 31 -6.53 -8.74 14.81
CA LEU A 31 -5.63 -7.69 15.25
C LEU A 31 -5.92 -6.36 14.50
N PHE A 32 -5.99 -6.41 13.17
CA PHE A 32 -6.29 -5.21 12.38
C PHE A 32 -7.66 -4.64 12.70
N LEU A 33 -8.70 -5.47 12.75
CA LEU A 33 -10.06 -5.02 13.04
C LEU A 33 -10.17 -4.37 14.43
N ASN A 34 -9.50 -4.94 15.44
CA ASN A 34 -9.47 -4.39 16.79
C ASN A 34 -8.76 -3.04 16.85
N LEU A 35 -7.55 -2.93 16.27
CA LEU A 35 -6.77 -1.69 16.29
C LEU A 35 -7.46 -0.57 15.51
N LEU A 36 -8.13 -0.88 14.41
CA LEU A 36 -8.87 0.07 13.61
C LEU A 36 -10.29 0.33 14.16
N GLY A 37 -10.74 -0.45 15.14
CA GLY A 37 -12.08 -0.33 15.74
C GLY A 37 -13.21 -0.70 14.78
N LEU A 38 -12.95 -1.55 13.79
CA LEU A 38 -13.90 -1.93 12.75
C LEU A 38 -14.75 -3.12 13.16
N LYS A 39 -16.05 -3.07 12.82
CA LYS A 39 -17.04 -4.11 13.16
C LYS A 39 -17.99 -4.36 11.98
N GLU A 40 -18.55 -5.56 11.94
CA GLU A 40 -19.61 -5.91 11.00
C GLU A 40 -20.79 -4.91 11.09
N GLY A 41 -21.36 -4.57 9.95
CA GLY A 41 -22.51 -3.66 9.84
C GLY A 41 -22.18 -2.17 9.75
N MET A 42 -20.90 -1.78 9.91
CA MET A 42 -20.45 -0.39 9.73
C MET A 42 -20.47 0.05 8.27
N THR A 43 -20.59 1.35 8.05
CA THR A 43 -20.19 2.02 6.81
C THR A 43 -18.77 2.54 6.97
N ILE A 44 -17.83 2.01 6.22
CA ILE A 44 -16.38 2.28 6.33
C ILE A 44 -15.89 3.02 5.09
N LEU A 45 -15.15 4.10 5.29
CA LEU A 45 -14.43 4.80 4.23
C LEU A 45 -12.96 4.37 4.23
N ASP A 46 -12.45 3.97 3.08
CA ASP A 46 -11.03 3.75 2.79
C ASP A 46 -10.54 4.88 1.87
N THR A 47 -9.89 5.89 2.47
CA THR A 47 -9.41 7.08 1.77
C THR A 47 -8.02 6.84 1.19
N GLY A 48 -7.86 7.09 -0.13
CA GLY A 48 -6.67 6.70 -0.87
C GLY A 48 -6.58 5.18 -1.03
N CYS A 49 -7.70 4.56 -1.42
CA CYS A 49 -7.83 3.09 -1.48
C CYS A 49 -6.92 2.43 -2.52
N GLY A 50 -6.34 3.21 -3.45
CA GLY A 50 -5.54 2.71 -4.55
C GLY A 50 -6.29 1.65 -5.37
N PRO A 51 -5.64 0.54 -5.76
CA PRO A 51 -6.28 -0.55 -6.49
C PRO A 51 -7.22 -1.43 -5.63
N GLY A 52 -7.56 -1.00 -4.40
CA GLY A 52 -8.61 -1.57 -3.56
C GLY A 52 -8.27 -2.86 -2.82
N ALA A 53 -7.00 -3.17 -2.60
CA ALA A 53 -6.60 -4.41 -1.91
C ALA A 53 -7.11 -4.46 -0.46
N ILE A 54 -6.90 -3.38 0.31
CA ILE A 54 -7.37 -3.30 1.71
C ILE A 54 -8.89 -3.31 1.76
N THR A 55 -9.55 -2.55 0.89
CA THR A 55 -11.02 -2.49 0.79
C THR A 55 -11.62 -3.89 0.58
N ARG A 56 -11.03 -4.71 -0.32
CA ARG A 56 -11.48 -6.09 -0.55
C ARG A 56 -11.21 -7.01 0.64
N LYS A 57 -10.06 -6.86 1.32
CA LYS A 57 -9.76 -7.60 2.57
C LYS A 57 -10.80 -7.29 3.65
N LEU A 58 -11.11 -6.02 3.87
CA LEU A 58 -12.14 -5.62 4.84
C LEU A 58 -13.51 -6.19 4.50
N SER A 59 -13.90 -6.23 3.22
CA SER A 59 -15.14 -6.88 2.78
C SER A 59 -15.16 -8.36 3.14
N SER A 60 -14.07 -9.08 2.87
CA SER A 60 -13.94 -10.49 3.24
C SER A 60 -13.98 -10.74 4.74
N TRP A 61 -13.37 -9.85 5.53
CA TRP A 61 -13.26 -10.00 6.98
C TRP A 61 -14.54 -9.66 7.72
N LEU A 62 -15.31 -8.66 7.24
CA LEU A 62 -16.46 -8.10 7.92
C LEU A 62 -17.81 -8.57 7.33
N GLY A 63 -17.78 -9.23 6.17
CA GLY A 63 -18.97 -9.76 5.53
C GLY A 63 -19.89 -8.72 4.89
N ASN A 64 -20.96 -9.23 4.26
CA ASN A 64 -21.80 -8.45 3.35
C ASN A 64 -22.72 -7.40 4.02
N LYS A 65 -22.86 -7.44 5.34
CA LYS A 65 -23.64 -6.41 6.06
C LYS A 65 -22.87 -5.10 6.20
N THR A 66 -21.55 -5.14 6.06
CA THR A 66 -20.66 -3.96 6.08
C THR A 66 -20.67 -3.29 4.74
N LYS A 67 -20.83 -1.97 4.70
CA LYS A 67 -20.67 -1.16 3.48
C LYS A 67 -19.29 -0.54 3.48
N ILE A 68 -18.57 -0.64 2.38
CA ILE A 68 -17.23 -0.08 2.26
C ILE A 68 -17.19 0.87 1.06
N ILE A 69 -16.66 2.05 1.27
CA ILE A 69 -16.47 3.07 0.24
C ILE A 69 -14.97 3.27 0.09
N GLY A 70 -14.42 2.93 -1.07
CA GLY A 70 -13.03 3.22 -1.42
C GLY A 70 -12.98 4.48 -2.28
N ILE A 71 -12.16 5.45 -1.90
CA ILE A 71 -11.97 6.68 -2.67
C ILE A 71 -10.50 6.85 -3.00
N ASP A 72 -10.21 7.10 -4.27
CA ASP A 72 -8.88 7.46 -4.75
C ASP A 72 -8.99 8.47 -5.90
N ARG A 73 -7.98 9.31 -6.05
CA ARG A 73 -7.94 10.30 -7.14
C ARG A 73 -7.52 9.73 -8.48
N ASP A 74 -6.85 8.56 -8.47
CA ASP A 74 -6.32 7.91 -9.67
C ASP A 74 -7.40 7.03 -10.31
N THR A 75 -7.93 7.47 -11.45
CA THR A 75 -8.98 6.78 -12.20
C THR A 75 -8.56 5.37 -12.63
N THR A 76 -7.26 5.17 -12.91
CA THR A 76 -6.73 3.86 -13.30
C THR A 76 -6.85 2.86 -12.15
N PHE A 77 -6.55 3.29 -10.91
CA PHE A 77 -6.74 2.47 -9.72
C PHE A 77 -8.21 2.15 -9.47
N ILE A 78 -9.09 3.13 -9.57
CA ILE A 78 -10.53 2.94 -9.37
C ILE A 78 -11.12 1.96 -10.39
N ASN A 79 -10.74 2.08 -11.67
CA ASN A 79 -11.17 1.17 -12.71
C ASN A 79 -10.71 -0.28 -12.45
N TYR A 80 -9.45 -0.46 -12.04
CA TYR A 80 -8.92 -1.76 -11.65
C TYR A 80 -9.65 -2.34 -10.44
N ALA A 81 -9.84 -1.53 -9.39
CA ALA A 81 -10.52 -1.95 -8.16
C ALA A 81 -11.95 -2.44 -8.41
N ASN A 82 -12.73 -1.67 -9.22
CA ASN A 82 -14.07 -2.07 -9.67
C ASN A 82 -14.05 -3.39 -10.46
N GLY A 83 -13.14 -3.49 -11.44
CA GLY A 83 -12.99 -4.70 -12.25
C GLY A 83 -12.64 -5.93 -11.42
N LYS A 84 -11.73 -5.78 -10.45
CA LYS A 84 -11.31 -6.88 -9.57
C LYS A 84 -12.39 -7.28 -8.59
N ALA A 85 -13.11 -6.33 -7.97
CA ALA A 85 -14.24 -6.62 -7.09
C ALA A 85 -15.35 -7.37 -7.83
N LYS A 86 -15.69 -6.95 -9.07
CA LYS A 86 -16.65 -7.64 -9.92
C LYS A 86 -16.25 -9.09 -10.23
N LYS A 87 -14.97 -9.31 -10.59
CA LYS A 87 -14.44 -10.66 -10.85
C LYS A 87 -14.51 -11.57 -9.61
N GLN A 88 -14.39 -10.99 -8.42
CA GLN A 88 -14.45 -11.69 -7.13
C GLN A 88 -15.89 -11.79 -6.57
N SER A 89 -16.91 -11.30 -7.28
CA SER A 89 -18.30 -11.26 -6.84
C SER A 89 -18.50 -10.53 -5.50
N ILE A 90 -17.77 -9.44 -5.31
CA ILE A 90 -17.87 -8.57 -4.12
C ILE A 90 -18.81 -7.41 -4.46
N TYR A 91 -19.91 -7.24 -3.72
CA TYR A 91 -20.99 -6.29 -4.02
C TYR A 91 -21.24 -5.25 -2.93
N ASN A 92 -20.57 -5.35 -1.80
CA ASN A 92 -20.71 -4.43 -0.67
C ASN A 92 -19.63 -3.34 -0.64
N ILE A 93 -18.92 -3.17 -1.75
CA ILE A 93 -17.92 -2.10 -1.95
C ILE A 93 -18.39 -1.17 -3.06
N SER A 94 -18.22 0.14 -2.83
CA SER A 94 -18.35 1.18 -3.86
C SER A 94 -17.02 1.88 -4.02
N TYR A 95 -16.47 1.92 -5.23
CA TYR A 95 -15.25 2.66 -5.54
C TYR A 95 -15.59 3.94 -6.29
N LEU A 96 -15.10 5.07 -5.79
CA LEU A 96 -15.35 6.41 -6.33
C LEU A 96 -14.03 7.14 -6.59
N GLU A 97 -13.97 7.86 -7.69
CA GLU A 97 -12.92 8.85 -7.91
C GLU A 97 -13.16 10.08 -7.02
N GLY A 98 -12.13 10.54 -6.31
CA GLY A 98 -12.26 11.70 -5.45
C GLY A 98 -10.96 12.14 -4.80
N ASP A 99 -10.93 13.40 -4.37
CA ASP A 99 -9.80 13.98 -3.66
C ASP A 99 -9.95 13.72 -2.15
N ALA A 100 -8.89 13.22 -1.53
CA ALA A 100 -8.82 12.97 -0.09
C ALA A 100 -8.98 14.24 0.78
N LEU A 101 -8.73 15.41 0.18
CA LEU A 101 -8.91 16.72 0.82
C LEU A 101 -10.31 17.33 0.58
N LYS A 102 -11.11 16.73 -0.31
CA LYS A 102 -12.49 17.12 -0.62
C LYS A 102 -13.29 15.91 -1.04
N LEU A 103 -13.66 15.09 -0.08
CA LEU A 103 -14.36 13.84 -0.30
C LEU A 103 -15.78 14.07 -0.85
N PRO A 104 -16.21 13.31 -1.89
CA PRO A 104 -17.56 13.41 -2.45
C PRO A 104 -18.60 12.68 -1.56
N LEU A 105 -18.56 12.97 -0.26
CA LEU A 105 -19.44 12.38 0.76
C LEU A 105 -20.06 13.48 1.62
N GLU A 106 -21.27 13.22 2.12
CA GLU A 106 -21.94 14.11 3.06
C GLU A 106 -21.27 14.08 4.46
N ASP A 107 -21.51 15.12 5.23
CA ASP A 107 -21.10 15.18 6.63
C ASP A 107 -21.73 14.03 7.42
N ASN A 108 -21.00 13.47 8.38
CA ASN A 108 -21.51 12.44 9.29
C ASN A 108 -22.13 11.23 8.57
N SER A 109 -21.56 10.81 7.42
CA SER A 109 -22.12 9.74 6.57
C SER A 109 -21.52 8.36 6.84
N VAL A 110 -20.31 8.27 7.43
CA VAL A 110 -19.62 7.00 7.67
C VAL A 110 -19.32 6.76 9.14
N ASP A 111 -19.26 5.48 9.55
CA ASP A 111 -19.02 5.07 10.93
C ASP A 111 -17.53 5.01 11.27
N ALA A 112 -16.68 4.79 10.27
CA ALA A 112 -15.24 4.79 10.41
C ALA A 112 -14.55 5.24 9.12
N CYS A 113 -13.44 5.98 9.27
CA CYS A 113 -12.53 6.33 8.20
C CYS A 113 -11.19 5.64 8.44
N ILE A 114 -10.65 5.00 7.44
CA ILE A 114 -9.29 4.50 7.43
C ILE A 114 -8.51 5.09 6.26
N SER A 115 -7.21 5.15 6.40
CA SER A 115 -6.28 5.43 5.31
C SER A 115 -4.98 4.67 5.51
N HIS A 116 -4.33 4.27 4.43
CA HIS A 116 -3.06 3.57 4.47
C HIS A 116 -2.07 4.17 3.49
N THR A 117 -0.97 4.73 4.00
CA THR A 117 0.08 5.38 3.21
C THR A 117 -0.46 6.50 2.30
N VAL A 118 -1.23 7.41 2.89
CA VAL A 118 -1.81 8.61 2.24
C VAL A 118 -1.34 9.88 2.92
N ILE A 119 -1.33 9.90 4.25
CA ILE A 119 -1.04 11.08 5.07
C ILE A 119 0.31 11.75 4.71
N GLU A 120 1.28 10.96 4.30
CA GLU A 120 2.60 11.42 3.88
C GLU A 120 2.62 12.21 2.55
N HIS A 121 1.52 12.19 1.80
CA HIS A 121 1.42 12.77 0.46
C HIS A 121 0.48 13.96 0.36
N VAL A 122 -0.20 14.29 1.46
CA VAL A 122 -1.22 15.34 1.51
C VAL A 122 -1.05 16.24 2.72
N PRO A 123 -1.48 17.52 2.69
CA PRO A 123 -1.50 18.38 3.86
C PRO A 123 -2.27 17.72 5.02
N ASN A 124 -1.57 17.42 6.12
CA ASN A 124 -2.07 16.55 7.19
C ASN A 124 -3.31 17.12 7.89
N LYS A 125 -3.30 18.45 8.15
CA LYS A 125 -4.40 19.11 8.84
C LYS A 125 -5.69 19.07 8.02
N GLU A 126 -5.62 19.46 6.78
CA GLU A 126 -6.74 19.49 5.85
C GLU A 126 -7.29 18.09 5.62
N PHE A 127 -6.41 17.10 5.48
CA PHE A 127 -6.76 15.70 5.37
C PHE A 127 -7.56 15.21 6.58
N LEU A 128 -7.08 15.45 7.80
CA LEU A 128 -7.76 15.02 9.02
C LEU A 128 -9.08 15.75 9.25
N LEU A 129 -9.18 17.05 8.91
CA LEU A 129 -10.43 17.79 8.98
C LEU A 129 -11.49 17.20 8.05
N GLU A 130 -11.10 16.80 6.86
CA GLU A 130 -12.03 16.20 5.90
C GLU A 130 -12.48 14.79 6.33
N GLN A 131 -11.55 13.97 6.87
CA GLN A 131 -11.93 12.69 7.49
C GLN A 131 -12.90 12.91 8.67
N LYS A 132 -12.65 13.93 9.51
CA LYS A 132 -13.51 14.28 10.64
C LYS A 132 -14.90 14.72 10.18
N ARG A 133 -15.00 15.50 9.10
CA ARG A 133 -16.27 15.98 8.55
C ARG A 133 -17.20 14.84 8.13
N VAL A 134 -16.66 13.86 7.39
CA VAL A 134 -17.49 12.75 6.86
C VAL A 134 -17.77 11.67 7.90
N CYS A 135 -16.95 11.57 8.94
CA CYS A 135 -17.12 10.58 10.01
C CYS A 135 -18.21 11.03 11.00
N LYS A 136 -19.08 10.12 11.37
CA LYS A 136 -20.15 10.37 12.37
C LYS A 136 -19.58 10.68 13.75
N SER A 137 -20.33 11.41 14.57
CA SER A 137 -20.07 11.49 16.02
C SER A 137 -19.92 10.08 16.61
N LYS A 138 -18.93 9.90 17.47
CA LYS A 138 -18.47 8.62 18.05
C LYS A 138 -17.88 7.64 17.03
N GLY A 139 -17.77 8.02 15.76
CA GLY A 139 -17.04 7.27 14.76
C GLY A 139 -15.52 7.41 14.94
N ARG A 140 -14.75 6.57 14.29
CA ARG A 140 -13.27 6.53 14.42
C ARG A 140 -12.60 6.90 13.12
N VAL A 141 -11.57 7.73 13.22
CA VAL A 141 -10.62 7.99 12.14
C VAL A 141 -9.30 7.32 12.49
N SER A 142 -8.78 6.50 11.58
CA SER A 142 -7.52 5.74 11.76
C SER A 142 -6.59 5.96 10.58
N VAL A 143 -5.39 6.48 10.84
CA VAL A 143 -4.34 6.72 9.86
C VAL A 143 -3.25 5.68 10.05
N MET A 144 -3.01 4.89 9.01
CA MET A 144 -1.93 3.90 8.93
C MET A 144 -0.83 4.41 8.01
N TYR A 145 0.41 4.42 8.48
CA TYR A 145 1.56 4.79 7.66
C TYR A 145 2.79 3.96 7.98
N CYS A 146 3.63 3.80 7.00
CA CYS A 146 4.86 3.01 7.13
C CYS A 146 6.06 3.94 7.25
N ARG A 147 7.09 3.49 7.97
CA ARG A 147 8.38 4.18 8.10
C ARG A 147 9.45 3.32 7.41
N PRO A 148 9.72 3.55 6.11
CA PRO A 148 10.71 2.76 5.36
C PRO A 148 12.12 2.82 5.94
N ASP A 149 12.47 3.90 6.61
CA ASP A 149 13.74 4.08 7.35
C ASP A 149 13.85 3.20 8.61
N LYS A 150 12.74 2.58 9.02
CA LYS A 150 12.68 1.67 10.18
C LYS A 150 12.45 0.21 9.79
N TYR A 151 12.52 -0.12 8.49
CA TYR A 151 12.37 -1.50 8.06
C TYR A 151 13.61 -2.32 8.42
N ILE A 152 13.37 -3.56 8.88
CA ILE A 152 14.43 -4.57 8.98
C ILE A 152 14.44 -5.33 7.67
N LYS A 153 15.56 -5.31 6.97
CA LYS A 153 15.76 -6.04 5.72
C LYS A 153 16.92 -6.99 5.88
N THR A 154 16.75 -8.22 5.39
CA THR A 154 17.86 -9.16 5.27
C THR A 154 18.47 -9.07 3.88
N GLU A 155 19.79 -9.23 3.81
CA GLU A 155 20.53 -9.40 2.57
C GLU A 155 21.11 -10.82 2.59
N PRO A 156 20.39 -11.82 2.08
CA PRO A 156 20.84 -13.20 2.12
C PRO A 156 22.11 -13.36 1.26
N GLU A 157 23.02 -14.20 1.72
CA GLU A 157 24.26 -14.51 0.98
C GLU A 157 23.97 -15.27 -0.32
N LEU A 158 22.86 -15.98 -0.37
CA LEU A 158 22.43 -16.83 -1.50
C LEU A 158 21.45 -16.11 -2.41
N LEU A 159 21.79 -16.00 -3.63
CA LEU A 159 21.03 -16.05 -4.90
C LEU A 159 19.81 -15.15 -5.17
N SER A 160 19.19 -14.49 -4.22
CA SER A 160 18.24 -13.40 -4.53
C SER A 160 18.94 -12.05 -4.67
N LYS A 161 20.27 -12.00 -4.47
CA LYS A 161 21.06 -10.78 -4.66
C LYS A 161 21.00 -10.29 -6.09
N GLN A 162 20.81 -9.00 -6.20
CA GLN A 162 21.00 -8.28 -7.46
C GLN A 162 22.46 -8.43 -7.93
N SER A 163 22.66 -8.71 -9.20
CA SER A 163 24.00 -8.67 -9.79
C SER A 163 24.50 -7.22 -9.85
N GLU A 164 25.83 -7.04 -9.93
CA GLU A 164 26.42 -5.69 -10.08
C GLU A 164 25.91 -4.98 -11.35
N LEU A 165 25.66 -5.73 -12.42
CA LEU A 165 25.09 -5.19 -13.65
C LEU A 165 23.62 -4.75 -13.43
N GLU A 166 22.82 -5.57 -12.72
CA GLU A 166 21.43 -5.21 -12.37
C GLU A 166 21.39 -3.91 -11.55
N LYS A 167 22.22 -3.81 -10.50
CA LYS A 167 22.35 -2.59 -9.68
C LYS A 167 22.70 -1.38 -10.53
N LYS A 168 23.73 -1.48 -11.37
CA LYS A 168 24.17 -0.39 -12.26
C LYS A 168 23.05 0.09 -13.20
N LEU A 169 22.28 -0.84 -13.76
CA LEU A 169 21.17 -0.50 -14.65
C LEU A 169 20.01 0.13 -13.89
N LEU A 170 19.72 -0.34 -12.68
CA LEU A 170 18.71 0.27 -11.79
C LEU A 170 19.10 1.69 -11.37
N ASP A 171 20.35 1.90 -10.94
CA ASP A 171 20.86 3.22 -10.57
C ASP A 171 20.77 4.20 -11.74
N LYS A 172 21.10 3.72 -12.96
CA LYS A 172 20.97 4.50 -14.19
C LYS A 172 19.51 4.85 -14.49
N LEU A 173 18.59 3.88 -14.38
CA LEU A 173 17.15 4.05 -14.65
C LEU A 173 16.53 5.05 -13.68
N PHE A 174 16.85 4.97 -12.40
CA PHE A 174 16.21 5.78 -11.36
C PHE A 174 16.92 7.11 -11.07
N LYS A 175 17.95 7.45 -11.85
CA LYS A 175 18.60 8.75 -11.77
C LYS A 175 17.59 9.86 -12.06
N GLY A 176 17.45 10.82 -11.12
CA GLY A 176 16.49 11.93 -11.24
C GLY A 176 15.07 11.63 -10.72
N THR A 177 14.85 10.45 -10.15
CA THR A 177 13.56 10.11 -9.51
C THR A 177 13.14 11.10 -8.43
N ASP A 178 14.09 11.65 -7.68
CA ASP A 178 13.83 12.63 -6.62
C ASP A 178 13.16 13.91 -7.16
N GLU A 179 13.46 14.32 -8.38
CA GLU A 179 12.83 15.49 -9.03
C GLU A 179 11.35 15.22 -9.30
N THR A 180 11.01 14.01 -9.74
CA THR A 180 9.63 13.59 -9.95
C THR A 180 8.87 13.53 -8.62
N TYR A 181 9.48 13.00 -7.59
CA TYR A 181 8.87 12.92 -6.26
C TYR A 181 8.61 14.32 -5.69
N LYS A 182 9.55 15.25 -5.85
CA LYS A 182 9.37 16.66 -5.47
C LYS A 182 8.26 17.33 -6.28
N LYS A 183 8.20 17.09 -7.60
CA LYS A 183 7.16 17.66 -8.48
C LYS A 183 5.74 17.27 -8.06
N TYR A 184 5.56 16.06 -7.57
CA TYR A 184 4.25 15.52 -7.21
C TYR A 184 4.02 15.43 -5.69
N ASP A 185 4.85 16.11 -4.90
CA ASP A 185 4.78 16.15 -3.43
C ASP A 185 4.79 14.76 -2.76
N VAL A 186 5.45 13.76 -3.38
CA VAL A 186 5.55 12.40 -2.85
C VAL A 186 6.36 12.41 -1.55
N GLY A 187 5.74 12.05 -0.44
CA GLY A 187 6.36 12.04 0.89
C GLY A 187 6.68 13.41 1.47
N LYS A 188 6.20 14.49 0.90
CA LYS A 188 6.45 15.87 1.36
C LYS A 188 5.88 16.15 2.75
N TYR A 189 4.78 15.50 3.09
CA TYR A 189 4.01 15.74 4.32
C TYR A 189 4.18 14.63 5.34
N TRP A 190 5.29 13.89 5.29
CA TRP A 190 5.55 12.80 6.22
C TRP A 190 5.54 13.30 7.66
N PRO A 191 4.58 12.91 8.50
CA PRO A 191 4.52 13.42 9.86
C PRO A 191 5.67 12.84 10.71
N ASP A 192 6.24 13.64 11.57
CA ASP A 192 7.05 13.13 12.67
C ASP A 192 6.17 12.31 13.63
N SER A 193 6.79 11.37 14.34
CA SER A 193 6.08 10.45 15.24
C SER A 193 5.25 11.15 16.32
N ILE A 194 5.66 12.37 16.74
CA ILE A 194 4.93 13.16 17.74
C ILE A 194 3.90 14.11 17.12
N GLU A 195 4.10 14.52 15.88
CA GLU A 195 3.26 15.54 15.24
C GLU A 195 1.85 15.01 14.95
N LEU A 196 1.73 13.78 14.47
CA LEU A 196 0.43 13.25 14.09
C LEU A 196 -0.53 13.09 15.28
N PRO A 197 -0.14 12.49 16.44
CA PRO A 197 -1.01 12.45 17.62
C PRO A 197 -1.37 13.84 18.15
N LYS A 198 -0.43 14.78 18.16
CA LYS A 198 -0.72 16.17 18.55
C LYS A 198 -1.74 16.83 17.65
N LEU A 199 -1.62 16.60 16.35
CA LEU A 199 -2.57 17.16 15.39
C LEU A 199 -3.98 16.58 15.58
N PHE A 200 -4.10 15.28 15.90
CA PHE A 200 -5.38 14.69 16.30
C PHE A 200 -5.98 15.40 17.53
N ASP A 201 -5.16 15.67 18.56
CA ASP A 201 -5.61 16.34 19.78
C ASP A 201 -6.02 17.80 19.49
N GLU A 202 -5.19 18.55 18.78
CA GLU A 202 -5.47 19.94 18.36
C GLU A 202 -6.77 20.06 17.54
N LEU A 203 -7.08 19.06 16.73
CA LEU A 203 -8.31 19.01 15.95
C LEU A 203 -9.51 18.51 16.75
N GLY A 204 -9.34 18.23 18.04
CA GLY A 204 -10.41 17.86 18.96
C GLY A 204 -10.91 16.43 18.79
N PHE A 205 -10.09 15.50 18.29
CA PHE A 205 -10.39 14.07 18.38
C PHE A 205 -10.27 13.62 19.84
N LYS A 206 -11.05 12.61 20.22
CA LYS A 206 -11.04 12.01 21.56
C LYS A 206 -10.50 10.58 21.53
N ASN A 207 -10.10 10.06 22.68
CA ASN A 207 -9.57 8.70 22.84
C ASN A 207 -8.49 8.37 21.78
N ILE A 208 -7.53 9.26 21.64
CA ILE A 208 -6.42 9.11 20.70
C ILE A 208 -5.58 7.91 21.11
N GLN A 209 -5.32 7.02 20.17
CA GLN A 209 -4.53 5.81 20.35
C GLN A 209 -3.38 5.77 19.36
N ILE A 210 -2.23 5.29 19.82
CA ILE A 210 -1.04 5.09 19.02
C ILE A 210 -0.68 3.62 19.13
N ASP A 211 -0.66 2.94 17.98
CA ASP A 211 -0.34 1.54 17.85
C ASP A 211 0.72 1.30 16.78
N ALA A 212 1.35 0.15 16.79
CA ALA A 212 2.26 -0.28 15.75
C ALA A 212 2.21 -1.78 15.54
N ILE A 213 2.31 -2.21 14.29
CA ILE A 213 2.35 -3.62 13.90
C ILE A 213 3.65 -3.88 13.15
N ALA A 214 4.46 -4.82 13.64
CA ALA A 214 5.55 -5.39 12.87
C ALA A 214 4.99 -6.43 11.90
N ILE A 215 5.18 -6.21 10.61
CA ILE A 215 4.67 -7.09 9.55
C ILE A 215 5.86 -7.77 8.87
N PRO A 216 6.14 -9.05 9.18
CA PRO A 216 7.14 -9.82 8.45
C PRO A 216 6.60 -10.24 7.08
N MET A 217 7.34 -9.91 6.05
CA MET A 217 7.17 -10.42 4.69
C MET A 217 8.33 -11.38 4.42
N ALA A 218 8.12 -12.65 4.72
CA ALA A 218 9.14 -13.70 4.66
C ALA A 218 8.62 -14.87 3.83
N ILE A 219 9.23 -15.10 2.68
CA ILE A 219 8.82 -16.17 1.77
C ILE A 219 8.97 -17.53 2.42
N ASP A 220 10.09 -17.75 3.13
CA ASP A 220 10.42 -19.04 3.76
C ASP A 220 9.76 -19.28 5.12
N ASP A 221 8.87 -18.38 5.56
CA ASP A 221 8.10 -18.55 6.79
C ASP A 221 7.35 -19.90 6.78
N GLY A 222 7.46 -20.68 7.87
CA GLY A 222 6.84 -21.99 7.99
C GLY A 222 5.31 -22.01 7.95
N ARG A 223 4.66 -20.84 8.06
CA ARG A 223 3.21 -20.67 7.85
C ARG A 223 2.81 -20.68 6.40
N ASN A 224 3.74 -20.43 5.47
CA ASN A 224 3.47 -20.41 4.05
C ASN A 224 3.56 -21.84 3.49
N SER A 225 2.50 -22.30 2.85
CA SER A 225 2.54 -23.48 1.99
C SER A 225 3.48 -23.28 0.80
N TYR A 226 3.89 -24.38 0.17
CA TYR A 226 4.72 -24.28 -1.03
C TYR A 226 4.10 -23.39 -2.12
N ASN A 227 2.81 -23.54 -2.36
CA ASN A 227 2.11 -22.72 -3.37
C ASN A 227 2.07 -21.24 -2.99
N GLU A 228 1.94 -20.91 -1.69
CA GLU A 228 2.01 -19.53 -1.22
C GLU A 228 3.42 -18.94 -1.40
N LYS A 229 4.47 -19.70 -1.11
CA LYS A 229 5.86 -19.28 -1.40
C LYS A 229 6.05 -18.93 -2.88
N LEU A 230 5.62 -19.80 -3.79
CA LEU A 230 5.70 -19.55 -5.22
C LEU A 230 4.88 -18.32 -5.64
N ALA A 231 3.68 -18.15 -5.09
CA ALA A 231 2.84 -16.99 -5.38
C ALA A 231 3.48 -15.69 -4.88
N MET A 232 4.15 -15.70 -3.73
CA MET A 232 4.89 -14.54 -3.21
C MET A 232 6.09 -14.19 -4.10
N ILE A 233 6.89 -15.18 -4.52
CA ILE A 233 8.02 -14.97 -5.44
C ILE A 233 7.54 -14.36 -6.76
N GLU A 234 6.48 -14.91 -7.33
CA GLU A 234 5.90 -14.40 -8.59
C GLU A 234 5.30 -13.01 -8.43
N ALA A 235 4.69 -12.72 -7.27
CA ALA A 235 4.18 -11.39 -6.96
C ALA A 235 5.31 -10.36 -6.88
N GLU A 236 6.40 -10.68 -6.19
CA GLU A 236 7.58 -9.80 -6.13
C GLU A 236 8.20 -9.57 -7.51
N LYS A 237 8.36 -10.65 -8.32
CA LYS A 237 8.84 -10.53 -9.70
C LYS A 237 8.00 -9.54 -10.52
N LYS A 238 6.68 -9.67 -10.47
CA LYS A 238 5.76 -8.77 -11.17
C LYS A 238 5.88 -7.33 -10.70
N GLN A 239 5.98 -7.12 -9.38
CA GLN A 239 6.19 -5.79 -8.82
C GLN A 239 7.49 -5.14 -9.31
N PHE A 240 8.60 -5.90 -9.33
CA PHE A 240 9.86 -5.39 -9.85
C PHE A 240 9.78 -5.04 -11.34
N LEU A 241 9.18 -5.88 -12.16
CA LEU A 241 9.02 -5.62 -13.59
C LEU A 241 8.13 -4.39 -13.85
N GLU A 242 7.04 -4.22 -13.09
CA GLU A 242 6.18 -3.03 -13.18
C GLU A 242 6.93 -1.74 -12.78
N ILE A 243 7.75 -1.79 -11.72
CA ILE A 243 8.59 -0.64 -11.30
C ILE A 243 9.56 -0.25 -12.42
N ILE A 244 10.13 -1.23 -13.14
CA ILE A 244 10.99 -0.95 -14.30
C ILE A 244 10.20 -0.26 -15.42
N ASP A 245 8.99 -0.76 -15.74
CA ASP A 245 8.16 -0.17 -16.79
C ASP A 245 7.79 1.29 -16.48
N ILE A 246 7.39 1.57 -15.25
CA ILE A 246 7.13 2.93 -14.78
C ILE A 246 8.41 3.79 -14.81
N GLY A 247 9.54 3.23 -14.36
CA GLY A 247 10.83 3.93 -14.41
C GLY A 247 11.25 4.31 -15.83
N VAL A 248 11.04 3.42 -16.80
CA VAL A 248 11.31 3.66 -18.22
C VAL A 248 10.38 4.74 -18.79
N GLN A 249 9.08 4.67 -18.47
CA GLN A 249 8.12 5.65 -18.92
C GLN A 249 8.42 7.05 -18.35
N ARG A 250 8.75 7.11 -17.07
CA ARG A 250 9.06 8.36 -16.35
C ARG A 250 10.37 8.99 -16.79
N ASN A 251 11.41 8.18 -16.91
CA ASN A 251 12.78 8.61 -17.19
C ASN A 251 13.18 8.22 -18.61
N GLN A 252 12.46 8.73 -19.60
CA GLN A 252 12.72 8.46 -21.02
C GLN A 252 14.18 8.74 -21.38
N ASN A 253 14.81 7.82 -22.12
CA ASN A 253 16.19 7.88 -22.56
C ASN A 253 17.29 7.60 -21.50
N GLN A 254 16.97 7.23 -20.28
CA GLN A 254 17.98 6.81 -19.31
C GLN A 254 18.60 5.44 -19.66
N LEU A 255 17.80 4.52 -20.19
CA LEU A 255 18.27 3.23 -20.70
C LEU A 255 17.96 3.08 -22.19
N SER A 256 18.90 2.53 -22.95
CA SER A 256 18.64 2.07 -24.31
C SER A 256 17.70 0.85 -24.28
N ASP A 257 17.04 0.55 -25.40
CA ASP A 257 16.14 -0.63 -25.52
C ASP A 257 16.86 -1.94 -25.18
N SER A 258 18.14 -2.05 -25.55
CA SER A 258 18.97 -3.20 -25.20
C SER A 258 19.21 -3.30 -23.69
N GLU A 259 19.50 -2.19 -23.01
CA GLU A 259 19.70 -2.16 -21.56
C GLU A 259 18.39 -2.45 -20.80
N GLN A 260 17.25 -1.95 -21.27
CA GLN A 260 15.94 -2.26 -20.71
C GLN A 260 15.64 -3.75 -20.78
N LYS A 261 15.84 -4.37 -21.95
CA LYS A 261 15.68 -5.80 -22.16
C LYS A 261 16.61 -6.62 -21.27
N GLN A 262 17.88 -6.20 -21.17
CA GLN A 262 18.88 -6.84 -20.33
C GLN A 262 18.50 -6.76 -18.85
N LEU A 263 18.06 -5.60 -18.36
CA LEU A 263 17.63 -5.41 -16.98
C LEU A 263 16.44 -6.33 -16.64
N LYS A 264 15.41 -6.36 -17.47
CA LYS A 264 14.24 -7.24 -17.28
C LYS A 264 14.66 -8.72 -17.26
N GLN A 265 15.58 -9.12 -18.16
CA GLN A 265 16.10 -10.49 -18.21
C GLN A 265 16.84 -10.86 -16.90
N LEU A 266 17.69 -9.99 -16.38
CA LEU A 266 18.41 -10.22 -15.11
C LEU A 266 17.46 -10.39 -13.94
N ILE A 267 16.37 -9.59 -13.89
CA ILE A 267 15.34 -9.72 -12.87
C ILE A 267 14.63 -11.07 -12.99
N VAL A 268 14.17 -11.44 -14.19
CA VAL A 268 13.52 -12.73 -14.42
C VAL A 268 14.42 -13.88 -13.98
N GLU A 269 15.69 -13.91 -14.41
CA GLU A 269 16.66 -14.95 -14.03
C GLU A 269 16.88 -15.01 -12.52
N ARG A 270 16.91 -13.88 -11.81
CA ARG A 270 17.06 -13.81 -10.36
C ARG A 270 15.85 -14.48 -9.65
N PHE A 271 14.63 -14.16 -10.07
CA PHE A 271 13.44 -14.75 -9.50
C PHE A 271 13.25 -16.23 -9.90
N ASP A 272 13.64 -16.63 -11.10
CA ASP A 272 13.61 -18.02 -11.52
C ASP A 272 14.58 -18.88 -10.69
N ARG A 273 15.77 -18.34 -10.35
CA ARG A 273 16.67 -18.98 -9.37
C ARG A 273 16.02 -19.11 -7.99
N ARG A 274 15.25 -18.10 -7.54
CA ARG A 274 14.53 -18.14 -6.27
C ARG A 274 13.44 -19.22 -6.25
N VAL A 275 12.72 -19.39 -7.36
CA VAL A 275 11.74 -20.48 -7.54
C VAL A 275 12.46 -21.82 -7.43
N LYS A 276 13.55 -22.02 -8.17
CA LYS A 276 14.33 -23.27 -8.16
C LYS A 276 14.80 -23.64 -6.74
N LEU A 277 15.30 -22.70 -5.97
CA LEU A 277 15.69 -22.96 -4.57
C LEU A 277 14.51 -23.43 -3.72
N SER A 278 13.33 -22.83 -3.90
CA SER A 278 12.11 -23.27 -3.22
C SER A 278 11.65 -24.67 -3.65
N GLU A 279 11.82 -25.04 -4.94
CA GLU A 279 11.57 -26.39 -5.45
C GLU A 279 12.53 -27.43 -4.86
N GLU A 280 13.76 -27.05 -4.65
CA GLU A 280 14.81 -27.87 -4.03
C GLU A 280 14.68 -27.94 -2.48
N GLY A 281 13.71 -27.22 -1.89
CA GLY A 281 13.51 -27.15 -0.43
C GLY A 281 14.57 -26.31 0.31
N ILE A 282 15.30 -25.47 -0.42
CA ILE A 282 16.36 -24.61 0.13
C ILE A 282 15.74 -23.28 0.58
N ASN A 283 15.76 -23.01 1.89
CA ASN A 283 15.34 -21.74 2.45
C ASN A 283 16.52 -20.76 2.46
N ILE A 284 16.29 -19.53 1.99
CA ILE A 284 17.32 -18.48 1.96
C ILE A 284 17.05 -17.36 2.96
N TRP A 285 15.88 -17.36 3.59
CA TRP A 285 15.47 -16.42 4.63
C TRP A 285 15.61 -14.95 4.23
N ASP A 286 15.30 -14.66 2.97
CA ASP A 286 15.09 -13.29 2.52
C ASP A 286 13.75 -12.78 3.06
N TYR A 287 13.81 -11.73 3.88
CA TYR A 287 12.60 -11.14 4.43
C TYR A 287 12.76 -9.64 4.67
N THR A 288 11.63 -8.99 4.72
CA THR A 288 11.51 -7.62 5.21
C THR A 288 10.51 -7.60 6.36
N ILE A 289 10.87 -6.97 7.48
CA ILE A 289 9.90 -6.62 8.52
C ILE A 289 9.63 -5.13 8.38
N LEU A 290 8.41 -4.78 7.99
CA LEU A 290 7.98 -3.40 7.98
C LEU A 290 7.29 -3.04 9.30
N LEU A 291 7.42 -1.78 9.69
CA LEU A 291 6.71 -1.22 10.82
C LEU A 291 5.54 -0.38 10.29
N LEU A 292 4.33 -0.85 10.56
CA LEU A 292 3.10 -0.12 10.30
C LEU A 292 2.70 0.63 11.58
N GLN A 293 2.73 1.95 11.53
CA GLN A 293 2.25 2.80 12.63
C GLN A 293 0.78 3.14 12.39
N ILE A 294 0.01 3.23 13.46
CA ILE A 294 -1.42 3.55 13.44
C ILE A 294 -1.68 4.64 14.46
N VAL A 295 -2.24 5.75 14.02
CA VAL A 295 -2.78 6.77 14.93
C VAL A 295 -4.28 6.85 14.68
N SER A 296 -5.06 6.73 15.72
CA SER A 296 -6.51 6.80 15.62
C SER A 296 -7.14 7.68 16.69
N GLY A 297 -8.31 8.26 16.38
CA GLY A 297 -9.07 9.08 17.31
C GLY A 297 -10.56 8.99 17.01
N MET A 298 -11.38 9.26 18.01
CA MET A 298 -12.83 9.32 17.88
C MET A 298 -13.31 10.74 17.58
N VAL A 299 -14.26 10.87 16.69
CA VAL A 299 -14.98 12.13 16.41
C VAL A 299 -15.95 12.39 17.57
N GLU A 300 -15.96 13.62 18.10
CA GLU A 300 -16.85 14.03 19.18
C GLU A 300 -18.28 14.29 18.69
#